data_1f4f80da756b300864a3fbba71f13f8f
#
_entry.id   1f4f80da756b300864a3fbba71f13f8f
#
_cell.length_a   1.000
_cell.length_b   1.000
_cell.length_c   1.000
_cell.angle_alpha   90.00
_cell.angle_beta   90.00
_cell.angle_gamma   90.00
#
_symmetry.space_group_name_H-M   'P 1'
#
loop_
_entity.id
_entity.type
_entity.pdbx_description
1 polymer ?
#
loop_
_entity_poly.entity_id
_entity_poly.type
_entity_poly.pdbx_seq_one_letter_code
_entity_poly.pdbx_strand_id
1 'polypeptide(L)'
;MKKISILGDSISTFSGYTTPDGVFYDLFSIGMAEMHSVEDTWWMQVIRGLGGQLEVNNSFSSTTVSDADDYMAPLIAAGYVPDQFHSSPNYLSGCSDQRTAGLGNPDMILIFMGTNDAGYRIDPARFEQDYRRMLRKIRANYPAAQIWCGTLLWSYCVKDERINYYQTELGGAESLAPYNRAIRAAAAAEHCLLADLAASGQEYAAIDCAHPHASGMKTIASLWLQALTGSRTGAQ
;
A
#
# COMPACT_ATOMS: atom_id res chain seq x y z
N MET A 1 -13.58 -7.95 -19.48
CA MET A 1 -13.60 -7.46 -18.08
C MET A 1 -12.24 -6.85 -17.82
N LYS A 2 -12.16 -5.68 -17.17
CA LYS A 2 -10.89 -4.99 -16.92
C LYS A 2 -10.04 -5.79 -15.94
N LYS A 3 -8.80 -6.07 -16.31
CA LYS A 3 -7.82 -6.80 -15.49
C LYS A 3 -7.09 -5.81 -14.57
N ILE A 4 -7.13 -6.04 -13.28
CA ILE A 4 -6.61 -5.12 -12.27
C ILE A 4 -5.56 -5.85 -11.44
N SER A 5 -4.36 -5.29 -11.35
CA SER A 5 -3.30 -5.78 -10.47
C SER A 5 -3.06 -4.84 -9.30
N ILE A 6 -2.65 -5.43 -8.19
CA ILE A 6 -2.39 -4.73 -6.93
C ILE A 6 -0.89 -4.81 -6.61
N LEU A 7 -0.31 -3.69 -6.25
CA LEU A 7 1.02 -3.61 -5.65
C LEU A 7 0.88 -2.92 -4.29
N GLY A 8 1.16 -3.65 -3.23
CA GLY A 8 0.93 -3.19 -1.87
C GLY A 8 1.86 -3.81 -0.83
N ASP A 9 1.68 -3.43 0.41
CA ASP A 9 2.30 -4.01 1.59
C ASP A 9 1.35 -4.97 2.32
N SER A 10 1.53 -5.17 3.65
CA SER A 10 0.69 -6.05 4.47
C SER A 10 -0.81 -5.71 4.42
N ILE A 11 -1.15 -4.43 4.28
CA ILE A 11 -2.55 -3.96 4.20
C ILE A 11 -3.30 -4.56 3.00
N SER A 12 -2.57 -4.97 1.97
CA SER A 12 -3.11 -5.48 0.71
C SER A 12 -2.94 -6.98 0.53
N THR A 13 -2.33 -7.70 1.49
CA THR A 13 -2.16 -9.16 1.41
C THR A 13 -3.44 -9.91 1.77
N PHE A 14 -3.57 -11.14 1.28
CA PHE A 14 -4.60 -12.09 1.71
C PHE A 14 -4.19 -13.51 1.33
N SER A 15 -4.42 -14.47 2.24
CA SER A 15 -4.07 -15.88 2.04
C SER A 15 -4.71 -16.46 0.78
N GLY A 16 -3.92 -17.15 -0.04
CA GLY A 16 -4.34 -17.71 -1.32
C GLY A 16 -4.36 -16.73 -2.50
N TYR A 17 -4.11 -15.44 -2.26
CA TYR A 17 -4.11 -14.39 -3.31
C TYR A 17 -2.78 -13.63 -3.43
N THR A 18 -1.89 -13.81 -2.47
CA THR A 18 -0.54 -13.25 -2.45
C THR A 18 0.48 -14.35 -2.16
N THR A 19 1.77 -14.04 -2.33
CA THR A 19 2.85 -14.99 -2.04
C THR A 19 2.77 -15.47 -0.58
N PRO A 20 2.80 -16.79 -0.31
CA PRO A 20 2.59 -17.34 1.04
C PRO A 20 3.52 -16.77 2.11
N ASP A 21 4.79 -16.53 1.75
CA ASP A 21 5.82 -16.05 2.69
C ASP A 21 5.61 -14.58 3.12
N GLY A 22 4.73 -13.85 2.45
CA GLY A 22 4.51 -12.42 2.67
C GLY A 22 3.08 -12.06 3.05
N VAL A 23 2.31 -12.99 3.60
CA VAL A 23 0.89 -12.77 3.96
C VAL A 23 0.76 -12.27 5.39
N PHE A 24 0.02 -11.19 5.59
CA PHE A 24 -0.47 -10.74 6.90
C PHE A 24 -1.86 -11.32 7.20
N TYR A 25 -2.82 -11.18 6.27
CA TYR A 25 -4.18 -11.71 6.45
C TYR A 25 -4.23 -13.21 6.19
N ASP A 26 -3.68 -13.97 7.12
CA ASP A 26 -3.82 -15.42 7.25
C ASP A 26 -5.08 -15.80 8.05
N LEU A 27 -5.27 -17.10 8.33
CA LEU A 27 -6.45 -17.57 9.06
C LEU A 27 -6.62 -16.93 10.46
N PHE A 28 -5.53 -16.59 11.12
CA PHE A 28 -5.57 -15.97 12.44
C PHE A 28 -5.90 -14.49 12.35
N SER A 29 -5.20 -13.74 11.51
CA SER A 29 -5.37 -12.30 11.33
C SER A 29 -6.73 -11.93 10.72
N ILE A 30 -7.26 -12.78 9.82
CA ILE A 30 -8.62 -12.65 9.28
C ILE A 30 -9.66 -12.63 10.39
N GLY A 31 -9.56 -13.54 11.37
CA GLY A 31 -10.47 -13.58 12.50
C GLY A 31 -10.39 -12.34 13.40
N MET A 32 -9.17 -11.83 13.66
CA MET A 32 -8.99 -10.59 14.42
C MET A 32 -9.55 -9.36 13.71
N ALA A 33 -9.47 -9.35 12.38
CA ALA A 33 -9.95 -8.27 11.54
C ALA A 33 -11.46 -8.33 11.27
N GLU A 34 -12.16 -9.35 11.78
CA GLU A 34 -13.56 -9.63 11.48
C GLU A 34 -13.85 -9.72 9.97
N MET A 35 -12.88 -10.22 9.21
CA MET A 35 -13.05 -10.51 7.79
C MET A 35 -13.53 -11.94 7.61
N HIS A 36 -14.33 -12.20 6.60
CA HIS A 36 -14.88 -13.53 6.33
C HIS A 36 -14.29 -14.15 5.06
N SER A 37 -13.84 -13.31 4.14
CA SER A 37 -13.30 -13.76 2.86
C SER A 37 -12.46 -12.66 2.19
N VAL A 38 -11.85 -12.98 1.06
CA VAL A 38 -11.16 -12.02 0.21
C VAL A 38 -12.06 -10.87 -0.26
N GLU A 39 -13.36 -11.08 -0.30
CA GLU A 39 -14.34 -10.06 -0.68
C GLU A 39 -14.38 -8.88 0.28
N ASP A 40 -13.88 -9.07 1.51
CA ASP A 40 -13.79 -8.01 2.53
C ASP A 40 -12.54 -7.15 2.39
N THR A 41 -11.57 -7.53 1.55
CA THR A 41 -10.38 -6.71 1.30
C THR A 41 -10.73 -5.45 0.52
N TRP A 42 -9.98 -4.36 0.79
CA TRP A 42 -10.23 -3.09 0.10
C TRP A 42 -10.11 -3.23 -1.43
N TRP A 43 -9.13 -3.98 -1.89
CA TRP A 43 -8.85 -4.12 -3.32
C TRP A 43 -9.88 -5.00 -4.04
N MET A 44 -10.40 -6.06 -3.41
CA MET A 44 -11.45 -6.87 -4.03
C MET A 44 -12.76 -6.10 -4.11
N GLN A 45 -13.10 -5.31 -3.07
CA GLN A 45 -14.25 -4.41 -3.10
C GLN A 45 -14.12 -3.39 -4.24
N VAL A 46 -12.92 -2.82 -4.45
CA VAL A 46 -12.65 -1.89 -5.56
C VAL A 46 -12.80 -2.59 -6.91
N ILE A 47 -12.18 -3.77 -7.07
CA ILE A 47 -12.27 -4.56 -8.31
C ILE A 47 -13.73 -4.86 -8.66
N ARG A 48 -14.53 -5.30 -7.69
CA ARG A 48 -15.97 -5.57 -7.85
C ARG A 48 -16.74 -4.30 -8.21
N GLY A 49 -16.50 -3.21 -7.51
CA GLY A 49 -17.14 -1.92 -7.77
C GLY A 49 -16.87 -1.37 -9.18
N LEU A 50 -15.73 -1.72 -9.76
CA LEU A 50 -15.37 -1.37 -11.14
C LEU A 50 -15.86 -2.39 -12.19
N GLY A 51 -16.49 -3.48 -11.78
CA GLY A 51 -16.84 -4.60 -12.68
C GLY A 51 -15.61 -5.26 -13.30
N GLY A 52 -14.48 -5.24 -12.59
CA GLY A 52 -13.20 -5.80 -13.02
C GLY A 52 -12.97 -7.24 -12.57
N GLN A 53 -11.78 -7.74 -12.83
CA GLN A 53 -11.27 -9.00 -12.30
C GLN A 53 -9.84 -8.80 -11.80
N LEU A 54 -9.46 -9.54 -10.75
CA LEU A 54 -8.09 -9.58 -10.30
C LEU A 54 -7.22 -10.26 -11.35
N GLU A 55 -6.12 -9.61 -11.71
CA GLU A 55 -5.06 -10.22 -12.53
C GLU A 55 -3.99 -10.82 -11.62
N VAL A 56 -3.32 -9.96 -10.84
CA VAL A 56 -2.30 -10.37 -9.85
C VAL A 56 -2.38 -9.46 -8.64
N ASN A 57 -2.30 -10.03 -7.45
CA ASN A 57 -1.97 -9.28 -6.24
C ASN A 57 -0.51 -9.58 -5.85
N ASN A 58 0.40 -8.65 -6.16
CA ASN A 58 1.82 -8.75 -5.84
C ASN A 58 2.16 -7.93 -4.59
N SER A 59 1.31 -8.03 -3.55
CA SER A 59 1.56 -7.42 -2.24
C SER A 59 2.38 -8.34 -1.36
N PHE A 60 3.19 -7.74 -0.47
CA PHE A 60 4.05 -8.48 0.45
C PHE A 60 4.16 -7.74 1.78
N SER A 61 4.01 -8.47 2.89
CA SER A 61 4.02 -7.91 4.24
C SER A 61 5.34 -7.26 4.59
N SER A 62 5.31 -6.20 5.40
CA SER A 62 6.47 -5.44 5.89
C SER A 62 7.32 -4.76 4.80
N THR A 63 6.91 -4.80 3.53
CA THR A 63 7.69 -4.20 2.45
C THR A 63 7.58 -2.69 2.41
N THR A 64 8.69 -2.06 2.10
CA THR A 64 8.83 -0.64 1.78
C THR A 64 8.86 -0.43 0.27
N VAL A 65 8.68 0.81 -0.17
CA VAL A 65 9.00 1.22 -1.54
C VAL A 65 10.51 1.24 -1.74
N SER A 66 11.23 1.79 -0.77
CA SER A 66 12.68 1.91 -0.76
C SER A 66 13.37 0.55 -0.55
N ASP A 67 14.56 0.37 -1.14
CA ASP A 67 15.33 -0.85 -0.95
C ASP A 67 15.85 -0.96 0.50
N ALA A 68 15.78 -2.18 1.08
CA ALA A 68 16.14 -2.41 2.47
C ALA A 68 17.59 -2.06 2.80
N ASP A 69 18.51 -2.37 1.90
CA ASP A 69 19.94 -2.11 2.08
C ASP A 69 20.25 -0.63 2.29
N ASP A 70 19.43 0.26 1.77
CA ASP A 70 19.64 1.69 1.86
C ASP A 70 19.33 2.30 3.24
N TYR A 71 18.38 1.71 3.99
CA TYR A 71 17.96 2.26 5.28
C TYR A 71 18.20 1.30 6.46
N MET A 72 18.28 0.01 6.23
CA MET A 72 18.49 -0.98 7.29
C MET A 72 19.88 -0.88 7.93
N ALA A 73 20.93 -0.63 7.15
CA ALA A 73 22.28 -0.56 7.67
C ALA A 73 22.45 0.53 8.77
N PRO A 74 21.97 1.77 8.61
CA PRO A 74 21.98 2.76 9.68
C PRO A 74 21.16 2.36 10.90
N LEU A 75 20.01 1.71 10.72
CA LEU A 75 19.15 1.26 11.80
C LEU A 75 19.81 0.14 12.60
N ILE A 76 20.42 -0.84 11.93
CA ILE A 76 21.18 -1.92 12.57
C ILE A 76 22.35 -1.34 13.37
N ALA A 77 23.07 -0.38 12.81
CA ALA A 77 24.15 0.30 13.49
C ALA A 77 23.68 1.06 14.75
N ALA A 78 22.43 1.52 14.77
CA ALA A 78 21.77 2.14 15.92
C ALA A 78 21.16 1.11 16.91
N GLY A 79 21.34 -0.18 16.67
CA GLY A 79 20.86 -1.25 17.57
C GLY A 79 19.49 -1.84 17.17
N TYR A 80 18.93 -1.47 16.03
CA TYR A 80 17.71 -2.11 15.52
C TYR A 80 18.00 -3.56 15.11
N VAL A 81 17.14 -4.46 15.52
CA VAL A 81 17.19 -5.86 15.09
C VAL A 81 16.14 -6.05 13.97
N PRO A 82 16.56 -6.33 12.74
CA PRO A 82 15.62 -6.56 11.63
C PRO A 82 14.66 -7.69 11.98
N ASP A 83 13.39 -7.52 11.61
CA ASP A 83 12.45 -8.63 11.67
C ASP A 83 12.81 -9.72 10.64
N GLN A 84 12.14 -10.87 10.76
CA GLN A 84 12.41 -12.02 9.89
C GLN A 84 12.15 -11.72 8.39
N PHE A 85 11.29 -10.73 8.08
CA PHE A 85 10.96 -10.38 6.70
C PHE A 85 12.09 -9.57 6.07
N HIS A 86 12.58 -8.52 6.75
CA HIS A 86 13.66 -7.66 6.25
C HIS A 86 15.00 -8.38 6.17
N SER A 87 15.25 -9.37 7.01
CA SER A 87 16.43 -10.21 6.95
C SER A 87 16.29 -11.42 6.03
N SER A 88 15.10 -11.64 5.47
CA SER A 88 14.84 -12.76 4.56
C SER A 88 15.45 -12.48 3.18
N PRO A 89 16.07 -13.49 2.54
CA PRO A 89 16.46 -13.38 1.12
C PRO A 89 15.25 -13.23 0.18
N ASN A 90 14.03 -13.46 0.68
CA ASN A 90 12.78 -13.25 -0.05
C ASN A 90 12.21 -11.84 0.13
N TYR A 91 12.86 -10.96 0.90
CA TYR A 91 12.41 -9.58 1.02
C TYR A 91 12.54 -8.84 -0.31
N LEU A 92 11.44 -8.28 -0.76
CA LEU A 92 11.34 -7.62 -2.05
C LEU A 92 10.72 -6.23 -1.87
N SER A 93 11.55 -5.18 -1.94
CA SER A 93 11.04 -3.79 -1.94
C SER A 93 10.12 -3.53 -3.13
N GLY A 94 9.30 -2.48 -3.04
CA GLY A 94 8.46 -2.02 -4.15
C GLY A 94 9.26 -1.68 -5.40
N CYS A 95 10.53 -1.26 -5.24
CA CYS A 95 11.46 -0.96 -6.33
C CYS A 95 12.11 -2.18 -6.97
N SER A 96 12.00 -3.39 -6.39
CA SER A 96 12.64 -4.59 -6.94
C SER A 96 12.09 -4.95 -8.31
N ASP A 97 12.90 -5.59 -9.13
CA ASP A 97 12.48 -6.00 -10.47
C ASP A 97 11.36 -7.05 -10.41
N GLN A 98 11.41 -7.96 -9.43
CA GLN A 98 10.38 -8.97 -9.24
C GLN A 98 9.01 -8.37 -8.91
N ARG A 99 8.98 -7.31 -8.07
CA ARG A 99 7.74 -6.63 -7.72
C ARG A 99 7.21 -5.80 -8.88
N THR A 100 8.08 -5.05 -9.56
CA THR A 100 7.69 -4.17 -10.66
C THR A 100 7.38 -4.89 -11.97
N ALA A 101 7.87 -6.12 -12.19
CA ALA A 101 7.57 -6.96 -13.35
C ALA A 101 6.55 -8.08 -13.07
N GLY A 102 6.27 -8.37 -11.80
CA GLY A 102 5.41 -9.49 -11.37
C GLY A 102 3.92 -9.17 -11.34
N LEU A 103 3.40 -8.29 -12.20
CA LEU A 103 2.01 -7.83 -12.15
C LEU A 103 1.11 -8.46 -13.24
N GLY A 104 1.59 -9.50 -13.95
CA GLY A 104 0.80 -10.18 -14.98
C GLY A 104 0.63 -9.37 -16.26
N ASN A 105 -0.60 -9.27 -16.75
CA ASN A 105 -0.95 -8.47 -17.93
C ASN A 105 -2.15 -7.58 -17.64
N PRO A 106 -2.02 -6.55 -16.78
CA PRO A 106 -3.12 -5.73 -16.31
C PRO A 106 -3.49 -4.61 -17.29
N ASP A 107 -4.78 -4.25 -17.28
CA ASP A 107 -5.26 -2.97 -17.84
C ASP A 107 -5.07 -1.82 -16.85
N MET A 108 -5.03 -2.14 -15.55
CA MET A 108 -4.91 -1.17 -14.46
C MET A 108 -4.07 -1.74 -13.32
N ILE A 109 -3.23 -0.90 -12.74
CA ILE A 109 -2.40 -1.22 -11.57
C ILE A 109 -2.77 -0.24 -10.46
N LEU A 110 -3.14 -0.76 -9.28
CA LEU A 110 -3.39 0.04 -8.08
C LEU A 110 -2.22 -0.15 -7.11
N ILE A 111 -1.56 0.95 -6.76
CA ILE A 111 -0.42 0.98 -5.85
C ILE A 111 -0.84 1.59 -4.53
N PHE A 112 -0.73 0.83 -3.44
CA PHE A 112 -1.00 1.31 -2.09
C PHE A 112 0.13 0.86 -1.17
N MET A 113 1.19 1.65 -1.10
CA MET A 113 2.44 1.39 -0.38
C MET A 113 3.05 2.68 0.16
N GLY A 114 3.83 2.55 1.23
CA GLY A 114 4.58 3.63 1.86
C GLY A 114 4.33 3.75 3.37
N THR A 115 3.38 3.01 3.91
CA THR A 115 3.12 2.99 5.37
C THR A 115 4.35 2.49 6.13
N ASN A 116 5.02 1.45 5.62
CA ASN A 116 6.26 0.95 6.22
C ASN A 116 7.43 1.93 6.07
N ASP A 117 7.53 2.62 4.92
CA ASP A 117 8.54 3.68 4.75
C ASP A 117 8.39 4.78 5.80
N ALA A 118 7.15 5.21 6.07
CA ALA A 118 6.85 6.15 7.15
C ALA A 118 7.17 5.56 8.53
N GLY A 119 6.82 4.30 8.76
CA GLY A 119 7.10 3.57 10.01
C GLY A 119 8.60 3.49 10.31
N TYR A 120 9.42 3.20 9.31
CA TYR A 120 10.88 3.17 9.41
C TYR A 120 11.52 4.56 9.32
N ARG A 121 10.73 5.64 9.17
CA ARG A 121 11.21 7.01 9.08
C ARG A 121 12.22 7.23 7.95
N ILE A 122 12.01 6.55 6.82
CA ILE A 122 12.82 6.78 5.63
C ILE A 122 12.70 8.25 5.23
N ASP A 123 13.81 8.88 4.89
CA ASP A 123 13.80 10.27 4.47
C ASP A 123 12.78 10.50 3.34
N PRO A 124 11.84 11.43 3.46
CA PRO A 124 10.77 11.62 2.47
C PRO A 124 11.27 11.98 1.06
N ALA A 125 12.43 12.64 0.94
CA ALA A 125 13.01 12.95 -0.36
C ALA A 125 13.61 11.69 -1.00
N ARG A 126 14.20 10.80 -0.19
CA ARG A 126 14.63 9.48 -0.66
C ARG A 126 13.44 8.61 -1.05
N PHE A 127 12.39 8.58 -0.24
CA PHE A 127 11.15 7.87 -0.55
C PHE A 127 10.55 8.34 -1.89
N GLU A 128 10.50 9.67 -2.15
CA GLU A 128 10.03 10.19 -3.43
C GLU A 128 10.86 9.68 -4.62
N GLN A 129 12.19 9.71 -4.49
CA GLN A 129 13.09 9.22 -5.55
C GLN A 129 12.83 7.74 -5.85
N ASP A 130 12.70 6.91 -4.82
CA ASP A 130 12.45 5.48 -4.95
C ASP A 130 11.05 5.20 -5.48
N TYR A 131 10.04 5.95 -5.04
CA TYR A 131 8.68 5.85 -5.58
C TYR A 131 8.66 6.16 -7.10
N ARG A 132 9.35 7.22 -7.54
CA ARG A 132 9.51 7.55 -8.96
C ARG A 132 10.25 6.43 -9.70
N ARG A 133 11.33 5.88 -9.12
CA ARG A 133 12.06 4.74 -9.70
C ARG A 133 11.14 3.53 -9.89
N MET A 134 10.33 3.19 -8.89
CA MET A 134 9.33 2.13 -8.97
C MET A 134 8.33 2.38 -10.12
N LEU A 135 7.77 3.59 -10.20
CA LEU A 135 6.81 3.95 -11.26
C LEU A 135 7.41 3.83 -12.67
N ARG A 136 8.66 4.27 -12.86
CA ARG A 136 9.35 4.13 -14.16
C ARG A 136 9.53 2.68 -14.56
N LYS A 137 9.92 1.81 -13.63
CA LYS A 137 10.04 0.36 -13.87
C LYS A 137 8.69 -0.25 -14.24
N ILE A 138 7.62 0.08 -13.49
CA ILE A 138 6.27 -0.40 -13.79
C ILE A 138 5.82 0.10 -15.17
N ARG A 139 6.04 1.38 -15.50
CA ARG A 139 5.69 1.93 -16.81
C ARG A 139 6.46 1.26 -17.95
N ALA A 140 7.72 0.93 -17.74
CA ALA A 140 8.53 0.20 -18.74
C ALA A 140 8.00 -1.22 -18.99
N ASN A 141 7.58 -1.92 -17.93
CA ASN A 141 7.03 -3.27 -18.03
C ASN A 141 5.58 -3.28 -18.55
N TYR A 142 4.79 -2.25 -18.24
CA TYR A 142 3.35 -2.17 -18.55
C TYR A 142 2.98 -0.84 -19.21
N PRO A 143 3.46 -0.57 -20.44
CA PRO A 143 3.31 0.75 -21.08
C PRO A 143 1.87 1.14 -21.36
N ALA A 144 0.97 0.17 -21.54
CA ALA A 144 -0.45 0.40 -21.81
C ALA A 144 -1.33 0.45 -20.55
N ALA A 145 -0.83 0.02 -19.39
CA ALA A 145 -1.62 -0.02 -18.18
C ALA A 145 -1.86 1.37 -17.58
N GLN A 146 -3.05 1.59 -17.03
CA GLN A 146 -3.32 2.71 -16.16
C GLN A 146 -2.68 2.47 -14.80
N ILE A 147 -1.75 3.34 -14.38
CA ILE A 147 -1.07 3.24 -13.08
C ILE A 147 -1.70 4.26 -12.14
N TRP A 148 -2.24 3.80 -11.03
CA TRP A 148 -2.87 4.61 -9.99
C TRP A 148 -2.07 4.53 -8.70
N CYS A 149 -1.69 5.68 -8.16
CA CYS A 149 -0.97 5.83 -6.90
C CYS A 149 -1.94 6.26 -5.80
N GLY A 150 -2.09 5.48 -4.74
CA GLY A 150 -2.88 5.83 -3.56
C GLY A 150 -2.05 6.56 -2.53
N THR A 151 -2.54 7.70 -2.01
CA THR A 151 -1.95 8.33 -0.84
C THR A 151 -2.32 7.57 0.43
N LEU A 152 -1.46 7.64 1.44
CA LEU A 152 -1.57 6.92 2.70
C LEU A 152 -2.65 7.53 3.59
N LEU A 153 -3.35 6.68 4.32
CA LEU A 153 -4.36 7.05 5.30
C LEU A 153 -3.86 6.79 6.70
N TRP A 154 -4.28 7.63 7.63
CA TRP A 154 -4.10 7.39 9.05
C TRP A 154 -5.11 6.36 9.55
N SER A 155 -4.76 5.64 10.62
CA SER A 155 -5.63 4.63 11.23
C SER A 155 -5.85 4.92 12.72
N TYR A 156 -6.94 4.37 13.26
CA TYR A 156 -7.18 4.29 14.69
C TYR A 156 -7.40 2.84 15.12
N CYS A 157 -7.01 2.51 16.35
CA CYS A 157 -7.16 1.15 16.87
C CYS A 157 -8.59 0.88 17.35
N VAL A 158 -9.25 -0.17 16.85
CA VAL A 158 -10.63 -0.50 17.25
C VAL A 158 -10.76 -0.96 18.69
N LYS A 159 -9.70 -1.53 19.27
CA LYS A 159 -9.72 -2.08 20.64
C LYS A 159 -9.42 -1.03 21.71
N ASP A 160 -8.67 0.00 21.37
CA ASP A 160 -8.37 1.09 22.27
C ASP A 160 -8.11 2.38 21.46
N GLU A 161 -9.14 3.17 21.29
CA GLU A 161 -9.09 4.46 20.57
C GLU A 161 -8.06 5.45 21.16
N ARG A 162 -7.62 5.22 22.42
CA ARG A 162 -6.64 6.06 23.11
C ARG A 162 -5.20 5.66 22.80
N ILE A 163 -4.98 4.41 22.35
CA ILE A 163 -3.68 3.88 21.98
C ILE A 163 -3.63 3.74 20.48
N ASN A 164 -3.27 4.81 19.80
CA ASN A 164 -2.77 4.68 18.44
C ASN A 164 -1.25 4.62 18.54
N TYR A 165 -0.67 3.41 18.33
CA TYR A 165 0.77 3.18 18.37
C TYR A 165 1.52 4.15 17.45
N TYR A 166 0.98 4.43 16.27
CA TYR A 166 1.54 5.41 15.35
C TYR A 166 1.45 6.85 15.88
N GLN A 167 0.43 7.20 16.67
CA GLN A 167 0.35 8.53 17.28
C GLN A 167 1.43 8.75 18.33
N THR A 168 1.73 7.72 19.12
CA THR A 168 2.75 7.83 20.17
C THR A 168 4.18 7.74 19.60
N GLU A 169 4.41 6.85 18.65
CA GLU A 169 5.77 6.58 18.13
C GLU A 169 6.12 7.44 16.90
N LEU A 170 5.18 7.78 16.06
CA LEU A 170 5.42 8.48 14.80
C LEU A 170 4.97 9.94 14.78
N GLY A 171 4.31 10.45 15.83
CA GLY A 171 3.90 11.85 15.90
C GLY A 171 2.54 12.14 15.27
N GLY A 172 1.69 11.12 15.09
CA GLY A 172 0.31 11.29 14.63
C GLY A 172 0.13 11.33 13.11
N ALA A 173 -1.07 11.65 12.66
CA ALA A 173 -1.46 11.65 11.24
C ALA A 173 -0.57 12.57 10.38
N GLU A 174 -0.04 13.63 10.96
CA GLU A 174 0.87 14.56 10.28
C GLU A 174 2.19 13.90 9.86
N SER A 175 2.59 12.79 10.50
CA SER A 175 3.78 12.03 10.13
C SER A 175 3.69 11.45 8.72
N LEU A 176 2.49 11.17 8.21
CA LEU A 176 2.26 10.70 6.85
C LEU A 176 2.27 11.83 5.81
N ALA A 177 2.12 13.08 6.22
CA ALA A 177 2.01 14.21 5.31
C ALA A 177 3.22 14.38 4.36
N PRO A 178 4.49 14.21 4.81
CA PRO A 178 5.64 14.25 3.90
C PRO A 178 5.60 13.15 2.84
N TYR A 179 5.24 11.93 3.22
CA TYR A 179 5.13 10.78 2.29
C TYR A 179 3.97 10.97 1.30
N ASN A 180 2.85 11.49 1.75
CA ASN A 180 1.72 11.82 0.88
C ASN A 180 2.07 12.93 -0.13
N ARG A 181 2.88 13.93 0.28
CA ARG A 181 3.43 14.92 -0.67
C ARG A 181 4.33 14.25 -1.71
N ALA A 182 5.20 13.35 -1.26
CA ALA A 182 6.11 12.59 -2.12
C ALA A 182 5.35 11.72 -3.14
N ILE A 183 4.29 11.01 -2.72
CA ILE A 183 3.45 10.21 -3.63
C ILE A 183 2.79 11.11 -4.69
N ARG A 184 2.23 12.26 -4.28
CA ARG A 184 1.62 13.22 -5.23
C ARG A 184 2.64 13.73 -6.24
N ALA A 185 3.83 14.14 -5.76
CA ALA A 185 4.91 14.63 -6.60
C ALA A 185 5.41 13.55 -7.57
N ALA A 186 5.62 12.32 -7.07
CA ALA A 186 6.05 11.19 -7.89
C ALA A 186 5.02 10.83 -8.97
N ALA A 187 3.73 10.75 -8.61
CA ALA A 187 2.66 10.45 -9.55
C ALA A 187 2.58 11.51 -10.66
N ALA A 188 2.65 12.78 -10.31
CA ALA A 188 2.65 13.90 -11.28
C ALA A 188 3.88 13.85 -12.20
N ALA A 189 5.08 13.65 -11.64
CA ALA A 189 6.33 13.62 -12.39
C ALA A 189 6.44 12.45 -13.37
N GLU A 190 5.87 11.31 -13.03
CA GLU A 190 5.89 10.08 -13.85
C GLU A 190 4.57 9.86 -14.64
N HIS A 191 3.74 10.90 -14.73
CA HIS A 191 2.46 10.88 -15.48
C HIS A 191 1.56 9.69 -15.09
N CYS A 192 1.51 9.37 -13.80
CA CYS A 192 0.61 8.39 -13.23
C CYS A 192 -0.65 9.06 -12.68
N LEU A 193 -1.71 8.27 -12.53
CA LEU A 193 -2.97 8.74 -11.97
C LEU A 193 -2.87 8.72 -10.44
N LEU A 194 -3.58 9.65 -9.79
CA LEU A 194 -3.57 9.77 -8.34
C LEU A 194 -4.94 9.45 -7.75
N ALA A 195 -4.98 8.52 -6.80
CA ALA A 195 -6.07 8.35 -5.88
C ALA A 195 -5.69 9.05 -4.56
N ASP A 196 -6.07 10.32 -4.43
CA ASP A 196 -5.69 11.12 -3.27
C ASP A 196 -6.60 10.85 -2.08
N LEU A 197 -6.43 9.67 -1.47
CA LEU A 197 -7.24 9.21 -0.34
C LEU A 197 -7.09 10.12 0.87
N ALA A 198 -5.87 10.61 1.11
CA ALA A 198 -5.55 11.50 2.24
C ALA A 198 -6.30 12.85 2.17
N ALA A 199 -6.68 13.30 0.97
CA ALA A 199 -7.44 14.55 0.81
C ALA A 199 -8.85 14.47 1.45
N SER A 200 -9.35 13.26 1.71
CA SER A 200 -10.64 13.05 2.40
C SER A 200 -10.60 13.45 3.87
N GLY A 201 -9.43 13.47 4.50
CA GLY A 201 -9.26 13.63 5.94
C GLY A 201 -9.81 12.46 6.77
N GLN A 202 -10.20 11.36 6.13
CA GLN A 202 -10.74 10.19 6.83
C GLN A 202 -9.62 9.29 7.36
N GLU A 203 -9.91 8.66 8.47
CA GLU A 203 -9.09 7.60 9.07
C GLU A 203 -9.80 6.25 8.89
N TYR A 204 -9.05 5.16 8.98
CA TYR A 204 -9.63 3.83 8.94
C TYR A 204 -9.43 3.06 10.24
N ALA A 205 -10.39 2.20 10.56
CA ALA A 205 -10.34 1.31 11.71
C ALA A 205 -9.30 0.21 11.50
N ALA A 206 -8.41 0.00 12.46
CA ALA A 206 -7.33 -1.00 12.43
C ALA A 206 -7.36 -1.89 13.67
N ILE A 207 -6.86 -3.13 13.53
CA ILE A 207 -6.79 -4.12 14.62
C ILE A 207 -5.61 -3.88 15.57
N ASP A 208 -4.53 -3.32 15.04
CA ASP A 208 -3.24 -3.09 15.72
C ASP A 208 -2.65 -1.71 15.40
N CYS A 209 -3.51 -0.76 15.07
CA CYS A 209 -3.18 0.61 14.66
C CYS A 209 -2.50 0.73 13.29
N ALA A 210 -2.36 -0.36 12.53
CA ALA A 210 -1.80 -0.38 11.17
C ALA A 210 -2.68 -1.15 10.20
N HIS A 211 -3.05 -2.38 10.57
CA HIS A 211 -3.72 -3.31 9.69
C HIS A 211 -5.24 -3.13 9.77
N PRO A 212 -5.91 -2.83 8.64
CA PRO A 212 -7.33 -2.57 8.61
C PRO A 212 -8.18 -3.71 9.19
N HIS A 213 -9.13 -3.33 10.05
CA HIS A 213 -10.30 -4.12 10.38
C HIS A 213 -11.26 -4.17 9.17
N ALA A 214 -12.23 -5.08 9.12
CA ALA A 214 -13.18 -5.18 8.02
C ALA A 214 -13.89 -3.84 7.69
N SER A 215 -14.24 -3.04 8.72
CA SER A 215 -14.77 -1.69 8.51
C SER A 215 -13.75 -0.72 7.92
N GLY A 216 -12.48 -0.84 8.30
CA GLY A 216 -11.38 -0.06 7.73
C GLY A 216 -11.14 -0.40 6.25
N MET A 217 -11.23 -1.68 5.89
CA MET A 217 -11.17 -2.12 4.49
C MET A 217 -12.26 -1.47 3.65
N LYS A 218 -13.50 -1.36 4.17
CA LYS A 218 -14.60 -0.68 3.50
C LYS A 218 -14.33 0.82 3.31
N THR A 219 -13.76 1.48 4.32
CA THR A 219 -13.39 2.89 4.24
C THR A 219 -12.36 3.11 3.13
N ILE A 220 -11.28 2.33 3.12
CA ILE A 220 -10.24 2.39 2.09
C ILE A 220 -10.84 2.15 0.70
N ALA A 221 -11.67 1.09 0.55
CA ALA A 221 -12.31 0.77 -0.71
C ALA A 221 -13.21 1.90 -1.23
N SER A 222 -14.02 2.50 -0.34
CA SER A 222 -14.89 3.62 -0.69
C SER A 222 -14.11 4.81 -1.24
N LEU A 223 -13.01 5.17 -0.59
CA LEU A 223 -12.16 6.28 -1.02
C LEU A 223 -11.47 5.99 -2.36
N TRP A 224 -10.98 4.77 -2.56
CA TRP A 224 -10.45 4.35 -3.86
C TRP A 224 -11.51 4.43 -4.95
N LEU A 225 -12.73 3.92 -4.73
CA LEU A 225 -13.81 3.98 -5.70
C LEU A 225 -14.20 5.42 -6.04
N GLN A 226 -14.28 6.30 -5.05
CA GLN A 226 -14.52 7.74 -5.28
C GLN A 226 -13.45 8.34 -6.19
N ALA A 227 -12.17 8.09 -5.93
CA ALA A 227 -11.08 8.60 -6.75
C ALA A 227 -11.13 8.05 -8.19
N LEU A 228 -11.36 6.75 -8.34
CA LEU A 228 -11.38 6.06 -9.64
C LEU A 228 -12.60 6.42 -10.50
N THR A 229 -13.74 6.74 -9.89
CA THR A 229 -14.98 7.08 -10.59
C THR A 229 -15.18 8.59 -10.75
N GLY A 230 -14.76 9.39 -9.76
CA GLY A 230 -14.84 10.86 -9.78
C GLY A 230 -13.94 11.50 -10.86
N SER A 231 -12.81 10.87 -11.17
CA SER A 231 -11.91 11.31 -12.25
C SER A 231 -12.51 11.18 -13.67
N ARG A 232 -13.62 10.46 -13.82
CA ARG A 232 -14.30 10.29 -15.12
C ARG A 232 -15.22 11.45 -15.50
N THR A 233 -15.58 12.33 -14.55
CA THR A 233 -16.50 13.45 -14.82
C THR A 233 -15.80 14.73 -15.28
N GLY A 234 -14.48 14.76 -15.35
CA GLY A 234 -13.68 15.93 -15.73
C GLY A 234 -13.02 15.90 -17.13
N ALA A 235 -13.24 14.85 -17.92
CA ALA A 235 -12.70 14.72 -19.27
C ALA A 235 -13.87 14.77 -20.30
N GLN A 236 -14.40 15.96 -20.54
CA GLN A 236 -15.19 16.35 -21.73
C GLN A 236 -14.57 17.56 -22.39
#